data_1186dc1f9440d766f26fe4dc7da25e05
#
_entry.id   1186dc1f9440d766f26fe4dc7da25e05
#
_cell.length_a   1.000
_cell.length_b   1.000
_cell.length_c   1.000
_cell.angle_alpha   90.00
_cell.angle_beta   90.00
_cell.angle_gamma   90.00
#
_symmetry.space_group_name_H-M   'P 1'
#
loop_
_entity.id
_entity.type
_entity.pdbx_description
1 polymer ?
#
loop_
_entity_poly.entity_id
_entity_poly.type
_entity_poly.pdbx_seq_one_letter_code
_entity_poly.pdbx_strand_id
1 'polypeptide(L)'
;DSYLETQRENVNVNKIIRDPKNAEMIKSIYDFRCQVCRVRLDTPYKRPIAIGAHIKGLGTPHNAPDNIENMLCLCPNHHDQFDKYSYSVNPLDHSIVGLKEYQNQKLFKDKKHQLNDTFLDYHYKYFLKVNKKTN
;
A
#
# COMPACT_ATOMS: atom_id res chain seq x y z
N ASP A 1 -33.96 -2.39 4.77
CA ASP A 1 -33.20 -3.60 5.02
C ASP A 1 -32.38 -3.47 6.29
N SER A 2 -32.62 -4.35 7.28
CA SER A 2 -31.96 -4.29 8.59
C SER A 2 -30.45 -4.41 8.50
N TYR A 3 -29.93 -5.14 7.53
CA TYR A 3 -28.49 -5.29 7.33
C TYR A 3 -27.83 -3.94 7.01
N LEU A 4 -28.42 -3.18 6.10
CA LEU A 4 -27.90 -1.88 5.72
C LEU A 4 -28.01 -0.88 6.88
N GLU A 5 -29.08 -0.93 7.64
CA GLU A 5 -29.27 -0.05 8.79
C GLU A 5 -28.21 -0.30 9.86
N THR A 6 -27.93 -1.57 10.17
CA THR A 6 -26.93 -1.93 11.15
C THR A 6 -25.56 -1.42 10.78
N GLN A 7 -25.20 -1.53 9.50
CA GLN A 7 -23.89 -1.04 9.02
C GLN A 7 -23.80 0.47 9.11
N ARG A 8 -24.87 1.19 8.84
CA ARG A 8 -24.86 2.66 8.91
C ARG A 8 -24.69 3.17 10.33
N GLU A 9 -25.21 2.48 11.30
CA GLU A 9 -25.11 2.90 12.71
C GLU A 9 -23.67 2.92 13.20
N ASN A 10 -22.81 2.08 12.63
CA ASN A 10 -21.43 1.94 13.07
C ASN A 10 -20.43 2.81 12.32
N VAL A 11 -20.87 3.52 11.29
CA VAL A 11 -19.96 4.22 10.39
C VAL A 11 -19.33 5.47 11.03
N ASN A 12 -20.01 6.08 11.99
CA ASN A 12 -19.58 7.36 12.55
C ASN A 12 -18.53 7.28 13.66
N VAL A 13 -18.18 6.08 14.11
CA VAL A 13 -17.24 5.89 15.20
C VAL A 13 -15.83 5.76 14.63
N ASN A 14 -14.93 6.64 15.07
CA ASN A 14 -13.50 6.61 14.68
C ASN A 14 -13.27 6.65 13.17
N LYS A 15 -14.05 7.46 12.48
CA LYS A 15 -13.93 7.60 11.04
C LYS A 15 -12.62 8.28 10.64
N ILE A 16 -11.82 7.61 9.81
CA ILE A 16 -10.61 8.16 9.23
C ILE A 16 -10.97 8.85 7.91
N ILE A 17 -10.58 10.11 7.79
CA ILE A 17 -10.83 10.88 6.56
C ILE A 17 -9.64 10.69 5.62
N ARG A 18 -9.91 10.18 4.43
CA ARG A 18 -8.92 10.01 3.37
C ARG A 18 -9.26 10.91 2.20
N ASP A 19 -8.22 11.53 1.63
CA ASP A 19 -8.40 12.35 0.42
C ASP A 19 -8.26 11.45 -0.81
N PRO A 20 -9.34 11.21 -1.57
CA PRO A 20 -9.27 10.34 -2.75
C PRO A 20 -8.31 10.87 -3.83
N LYS A 21 -7.98 12.16 -3.81
CA LYS A 21 -7.02 12.73 -4.76
C LYS A 21 -5.62 12.12 -4.59
N ASN A 22 -5.23 11.72 -3.40
CA ASN A 22 -3.94 11.11 -3.16
C ASN A 22 -3.83 9.75 -3.85
N ALA A 23 -4.86 8.91 -3.72
CA ALA A 23 -4.90 7.61 -4.40
C ALA A 23 -4.88 7.80 -5.91
N GLU A 24 -5.64 8.76 -6.43
CA GLU A 24 -5.63 9.05 -7.87
C GLU A 24 -4.25 9.52 -8.34
N MET A 25 -3.59 10.36 -7.57
CA MET A 25 -2.28 10.88 -7.92
C MET A 25 -1.24 9.76 -7.99
N ILE A 26 -1.17 8.92 -6.96
CA ILE A 26 -0.18 7.84 -6.95
C ILE A 26 -0.41 6.85 -8.09
N LYS A 27 -1.66 6.52 -8.39
CA LYS A 27 -1.97 5.62 -9.50
C LYS A 27 -1.60 6.23 -10.84
N SER A 28 -1.86 7.52 -11.02
CA SER A 28 -1.52 8.23 -12.26
C SER A 28 -0.02 8.28 -12.51
N ILE A 29 0.77 8.51 -11.47
CA ILE A 29 2.24 8.54 -11.59
C ILE A 29 2.77 7.24 -12.19
N TYR A 30 2.19 6.11 -11.81
CA TYR A 30 2.64 4.79 -12.27
C TYR A 30 1.83 4.23 -13.43
N ASP A 31 0.96 5.02 -14.05
CA ASP A 31 0.09 4.56 -15.12
C ASP A 31 -0.69 3.30 -14.72
N PHE A 32 -1.14 3.29 -13.46
CA PHE A 32 -1.92 2.18 -12.87
C PHE A 32 -1.17 0.85 -12.82
N ARG A 33 0.16 0.87 -12.99
CA ARG A 33 0.98 -0.34 -12.90
C ARG A 33 1.45 -0.57 -11.47
N CYS A 34 1.40 -1.82 -11.05
CA CYS A 34 1.90 -2.21 -9.74
C CYS A 34 3.40 -1.94 -9.63
N GLN A 35 3.84 -1.32 -8.54
CA GLN A 35 5.27 -1.04 -8.35
C GLN A 35 6.09 -2.31 -8.07
N VAL A 36 5.45 -3.42 -7.72
CA VAL A 36 6.15 -4.69 -7.46
C VAL A 36 6.23 -5.53 -8.73
N CYS A 37 5.10 -5.85 -9.36
CA CYS A 37 5.06 -6.79 -10.49
C CYS A 37 4.84 -6.12 -11.85
N ARG A 38 4.59 -4.82 -11.88
CA ARG A 38 4.40 -4.04 -13.09
C ARG A 38 3.12 -4.36 -13.86
N VAL A 39 2.26 -5.20 -13.33
CA VAL A 39 1.01 -5.54 -14.01
C VAL A 39 0.11 -4.31 -14.11
N ARG A 40 -0.57 -4.20 -15.23
CA ARG A 40 -1.64 -3.24 -15.43
C ARG A 40 -2.91 -4.04 -15.72
N LEU A 41 -3.92 -3.86 -14.89
CA LEU A 41 -5.16 -4.62 -14.99
C LEU A 41 -6.22 -3.78 -15.68
N ASP A 42 -6.26 -3.86 -16.99
CA ASP A 42 -7.20 -3.09 -17.79
C ASP A 42 -8.63 -3.61 -17.62
N THR A 43 -9.60 -2.72 -17.77
CA THR A 43 -11.03 -3.03 -17.72
C THR A 43 -11.68 -2.52 -19.00
N PRO A 44 -12.93 -2.93 -19.30
CA PRO A 44 -13.63 -2.34 -20.44
C PRO A 44 -13.98 -0.87 -20.22
N TYR A 45 -13.79 -0.36 -19.02
CA TYR A 45 -13.96 1.06 -18.71
C TYR A 45 -12.62 1.77 -18.83
N LYS A 46 -12.60 3.09 -18.66
CA LYS A 46 -11.39 3.87 -18.85
C LYS A 46 -10.38 3.77 -17.69
N ARG A 47 -10.74 3.07 -16.63
CA ARG A 47 -9.90 3.01 -15.43
C ARG A 47 -9.39 1.59 -15.20
N PRO A 48 -8.09 1.38 -15.27
CA PRO A 48 -7.50 0.11 -14.82
C PRO A 48 -7.65 -0.08 -13.32
N ILE A 49 -7.50 -1.32 -12.86
CA ILE A 49 -7.57 -1.66 -11.45
C ILE A 49 -6.19 -1.46 -10.84
N ALA A 50 -6.10 -0.58 -9.86
CA ALA A 50 -4.90 -0.40 -9.04
C ALA A 50 -5.32 0.19 -7.70
N ILE A 51 -4.48 0.02 -6.69
CA ILE A 51 -4.77 0.46 -5.33
C ILE A 51 -3.66 1.40 -4.87
N GLY A 52 -4.06 2.58 -4.38
CA GLY A 52 -3.15 3.46 -3.66
C GLY A 52 -3.06 2.97 -2.22
N ALA A 53 -2.00 2.24 -1.90
CA ALA A 53 -1.84 1.59 -0.61
C ALA A 53 -0.99 2.45 0.32
N HIS A 54 -1.42 2.60 1.58
CA HIS A 54 -0.62 3.30 2.57
C HIS A 54 0.47 2.38 3.12
N ILE A 55 1.68 2.92 3.26
CA ILE A 55 2.84 2.17 3.75
C ILE A 55 2.75 2.03 5.27
N LYS A 56 2.60 3.15 5.96
CA LYS A 56 2.34 3.17 7.39
C LYS A 56 0.87 3.53 7.59
N GLY A 57 0.17 2.75 8.40
CA GLY A 57 -1.28 2.90 8.57
C GLY A 57 -1.69 4.28 9.08
N LEU A 58 -2.88 4.71 8.69
CA LEU A 58 -3.42 6.00 9.12
C LEU A 58 -4.05 5.92 10.51
N GLY A 59 -4.62 4.78 10.84
CA GLY A 59 -5.32 4.59 12.12
C GLY A 59 -4.38 4.28 13.26
N THR A 60 -4.94 4.29 14.46
CA THR A 60 -4.25 3.92 15.69
C THR A 60 -3.79 2.47 15.61
N PRO A 61 -2.58 2.13 16.07
CA PRO A 61 -1.57 2.98 16.71
C PRO A 61 -0.59 3.66 15.75
N HIS A 62 -0.75 3.49 14.46
CA HIS A 62 0.24 3.91 13.45
C HIS A 62 0.23 5.41 13.20
N ASN A 63 -0.94 5.99 13.01
CA ASN A 63 -1.18 7.43 12.93
C ASN A 63 -0.33 8.18 11.88
N ALA A 64 -0.13 7.58 10.72
CA ALA A 64 0.66 8.20 9.66
C ALA A 64 -0.20 9.15 8.81
N PRO A 65 0.44 10.07 8.08
CA PRO A 65 -0.30 11.02 7.25
C PRO A 65 -0.83 10.38 5.97
N ASP A 66 -1.94 10.94 5.47
CA ASP A 66 -2.50 10.57 4.17
C ASP A 66 -1.87 11.46 3.10
N ASN A 67 -0.74 11.03 2.56
CA ASN A 67 -0.07 11.70 1.45
C ASN A 67 0.70 10.68 0.60
N ILE A 68 1.09 11.09 -0.61
CA ILE A 68 1.71 10.17 -1.56
C ILE A 68 3.09 9.68 -1.11
N GLU A 69 3.77 10.39 -0.23
CA GLU A 69 5.04 9.93 0.34
C GLU A 69 4.87 8.67 1.18
N ASN A 70 3.65 8.45 1.67
CA ASN A 70 3.26 7.28 2.48
C ASN A 70 2.43 6.29 1.67
N MET A 71 2.57 6.27 0.35
CA MET A 71 1.73 5.42 -0.49
C MET A 71 2.54 4.69 -1.56
N LEU A 72 2.02 3.54 -1.96
CA LEU A 72 2.49 2.77 -3.11
C LEU A 72 1.33 2.50 -4.05
N CYS A 73 1.62 2.35 -5.33
CA CYS A 73 0.64 1.88 -6.31
C CYS A 73 0.81 0.37 -6.46
N LEU A 74 -0.20 -0.40 -6.08
CA LEU A 74 -0.11 -1.86 -6.04
C LEU A 74 -1.32 -2.50 -6.72
N CYS A 75 -1.13 -3.68 -7.30
CA CYS A 75 -2.25 -4.51 -7.73
C CYS A 75 -2.95 -5.11 -6.51
N PRO A 76 -4.18 -5.64 -6.65
CA PRO A 76 -4.90 -6.17 -5.49
C PRO A 76 -4.15 -7.24 -4.71
N ASN A 77 -3.46 -8.13 -5.41
CA ASN A 77 -2.71 -9.21 -4.75
C ASN A 77 -1.56 -8.66 -3.91
N HIS A 78 -0.76 -7.78 -4.49
CA HIS A 78 0.39 -7.23 -3.77
C HIS A 78 -0.04 -6.23 -2.72
N HIS A 79 -1.20 -5.60 -2.86
CA HIS A 79 -1.78 -4.78 -1.81
C HIS A 79 -2.13 -5.62 -0.59
N ASP A 80 -2.88 -6.71 -0.77
CA ASP A 80 -3.25 -7.59 0.34
C ASP A 80 -2.03 -8.18 1.02
N GLN A 81 -1.06 -8.64 0.25
CA GLN A 81 0.16 -9.21 0.80
C GLN A 81 0.98 -8.18 1.57
N PHE A 82 1.02 -6.95 1.09
CA PHE A 82 1.73 -5.87 1.77
C PHE A 82 1.10 -5.56 3.12
N ASP A 83 -0.22 -5.42 3.14
CA ASP A 83 -0.96 -5.12 4.36
C ASP A 83 -0.83 -6.21 5.41
N LYS A 84 -0.62 -7.44 4.99
CA LYS A 84 -0.49 -8.60 5.88
C LYS A 84 0.95 -9.01 6.13
N TYR A 85 1.89 -8.16 5.72
CA TYR A 85 3.33 -8.38 5.97
C TYR A 85 3.87 -9.67 5.36
N SER A 86 3.33 -10.09 4.22
CA SER A 86 3.92 -11.18 3.43
C SER A 86 5.25 -10.77 2.84
N TYR A 87 5.42 -9.48 2.59
CA TYR A 87 6.67 -8.89 2.11
C TYR A 87 6.78 -7.45 2.59
N SER A 88 7.95 -6.89 2.41
CA SER A 88 8.18 -5.48 2.65
C SER A 88 9.23 -4.94 1.68
N VAL A 89 9.58 -3.68 1.83
CA VAL A 89 10.58 -3.00 1.02
C VAL A 89 11.67 -2.52 1.95
N ASN A 90 12.93 -2.92 1.67
CA ASN A 90 14.06 -2.50 2.47
C ASN A 90 14.27 -0.98 2.30
N PRO A 91 14.24 -0.20 3.37
CA PRO A 91 14.34 1.27 3.24
C PRO A 91 15.72 1.75 2.77
N LEU A 92 16.76 0.92 2.87
CA LEU A 92 18.11 1.32 2.48
C LEU A 92 18.33 1.28 0.97
N ASP A 93 17.80 0.26 0.30
CA ASP A 93 18.07 0.06 -1.13
C ASP A 93 16.78 -0.15 -1.94
N HIS A 94 15.62 -0.12 -1.30
CA HIS A 94 14.30 -0.34 -1.91
C HIS A 94 14.15 -1.73 -2.53
N SER A 95 14.91 -2.71 -2.08
CA SER A 95 14.72 -4.09 -2.53
C SER A 95 13.48 -4.71 -1.90
N ILE A 96 12.84 -5.60 -2.65
CA ILE A 96 11.66 -6.33 -2.20
C ILE A 96 12.12 -7.54 -1.38
N VAL A 97 11.59 -7.69 -0.17
CA VAL A 97 11.99 -8.74 0.77
C VAL A 97 10.78 -9.57 1.17
N GLY A 98 10.85 -10.88 1.01
CA GLY A 98 9.80 -11.80 1.44
C GLY A 98 9.08 -12.52 0.32
N LEU A 99 9.24 -12.10 -0.92
CA LEU A 99 8.65 -12.76 -2.09
C LEU A 99 9.78 -13.36 -2.92
N LYS A 100 9.79 -14.68 -3.04
CA LYS A 100 10.87 -15.40 -3.75
C LYS A 100 10.99 -14.96 -5.20
N GLU A 101 9.86 -14.77 -5.89
CA GLU A 101 9.84 -14.39 -7.30
C GLU A 101 10.40 -13.00 -7.57
N TYR A 102 10.53 -12.16 -6.53
CA TYR A 102 11.06 -10.82 -6.64
C TYR A 102 12.33 -10.60 -5.82
N GLN A 103 12.96 -11.69 -5.39
CA GLN A 103 14.17 -11.61 -4.57
C GLN A 103 15.26 -10.86 -5.32
N ASN A 104 15.91 -9.91 -4.64
CA ASN A 104 16.96 -9.05 -5.17
C ASN A 104 16.49 -8.04 -6.23
N GLN A 105 15.17 -7.91 -6.43
CA GLN A 105 14.63 -6.88 -7.28
C GLN A 105 14.25 -5.67 -6.45
N LYS A 106 14.42 -4.50 -7.04
CA LYS A 106 14.03 -3.26 -6.38
C LYS A 106 12.59 -2.91 -6.75
N LEU A 107 11.94 -2.23 -5.81
CA LEU A 107 10.64 -1.63 -6.09
C LEU A 107 10.77 -0.68 -7.26
N PHE A 108 9.85 -0.75 -8.21
CA PHE A 108 9.84 0.22 -9.29
C PHE A 108 9.47 1.60 -8.73
N LYS A 109 10.26 2.62 -9.07
CA LYS A 109 10.03 3.96 -8.55
C LYS A 109 10.15 4.99 -9.64
N ASP A 110 9.10 5.78 -9.84
CA ASP A 110 9.11 6.92 -10.73
C ASP A 110 9.73 8.12 -10.00
N LYS A 111 10.53 8.91 -10.72
CA LYS A 111 11.22 10.06 -10.11
C LYS A 111 10.25 11.15 -9.62
N LYS A 112 9.00 11.15 -10.08
CA LYS A 112 7.98 12.08 -9.61
C LYS A 112 7.44 11.70 -8.23
N HIS A 113 7.71 10.51 -7.76
CA HIS A 113 7.21 9.99 -6.50
C HIS A 113 8.30 10.06 -5.44
N GLN A 114 8.15 10.98 -4.49
CA GLN A 114 9.03 11.04 -3.34
C GLN A 114 8.53 10.06 -2.29
N LEU A 115 9.27 8.99 -2.10
CA LEU A 115 8.94 7.95 -1.16
C LEU A 115 9.66 8.24 0.16
N ASN A 116 8.93 8.28 1.26
CA ASN A 116 9.52 8.59 2.56
C ASN A 116 10.07 7.32 3.20
N ASP A 117 11.39 7.23 3.31
CA ASP A 117 12.05 6.05 3.85
C ASP A 117 11.72 5.79 5.32
N THR A 118 11.30 6.81 6.06
CA THR A 118 10.83 6.62 7.44
C THR A 118 9.60 5.72 7.50
N PHE A 119 8.67 5.89 6.57
CA PHE A 119 7.48 5.05 6.50
C PHE A 119 7.82 3.63 6.05
N LEU A 120 8.74 3.51 5.09
CA LEU A 120 9.23 2.19 4.66
C LEU A 120 9.94 1.48 5.83
N ASP A 121 10.76 2.20 6.59
CA ASP A 121 11.45 1.63 7.74
C ASP A 121 10.46 1.10 8.77
N TYR A 122 9.40 1.85 9.04
CA TYR A 122 8.35 1.43 9.96
C TYR A 122 7.71 0.11 9.51
N HIS A 123 7.32 0.03 8.24
CA HIS A 123 6.73 -1.19 7.68
C HIS A 123 7.71 -2.36 7.70
N TYR A 124 8.95 -2.09 7.33
CA TYR A 124 10.00 -3.11 7.27
C TYR A 124 10.30 -3.72 8.64
N LYS A 125 10.40 -2.89 9.67
CA LYS A 125 10.62 -3.36 11.04
C LYS A 125 9.45 -4.20 11.53
N TYR A 126 8.24 -3.78 11.21
CA TYR A 126 7.05 -4.54 11.57
C TYR A 126 7.01 -5.89 10.84
N PHE A 127 7.36 -5.87 9.56
CA PHE A 127 7.48 -7.09 8.77
C PHE A 127 8.50 -8.07 9.38
N LEU A 128 9.66 -7.60 9.77
CA LEU A 128 10.68 -8.44 10.39
C LEU A 128 10.18 -9.05 11.69
N LYS A 129 9.48 -8.25 12.50
CA LYS A 129 8.95 -8.70 13.78
C LYS A 129 7.89 -9.79 13.60
N VAL A 130 6.96 -9.60 12.68
CA VAL A 130 5.87 -10.55 12.43
C VAL A 130 6.42 -11.84 11.85
N ASN A 131 7.33 -11.77 10.89
CA ASN A 131 7.87 -12.97 10.24
C ASN A 131 8.82 -13.74 11.16
N LYS A 132 9.50 -13.07 12.07
CA LYS A 132 10.36 -13.75 13.05
C LYS A 132 9.56 -14.66 13.96
N LYS A 133 8.32 -14.27 14.30
CA LYS A 133 7.46 -15.06 15.18
C LYS A 133 6.94 -16.35 14.54
N THR A 134 6.94 -16.42 13.20
CA THR A 134 6.44 -17.60 12.49
C THR A 134 7.52 -18.65 12.22
N ASN A 135 8.76 -18.33 12.53
CA ASN A 135 9.88 -19.26 12.37
C ASN A 135 10.23 -19.93 13.72
#